data_1c51a6d7d19583a190287ab58c14f184
#
_entry.id   1c51a6d7d19583a190287ab58c14f184
#
_cell.length_a   1.000
_cell.length_b   1.000
_cell.length_c   1.000
_cell.angle_alpha   90.00
_cell.angle_beta   90.00
_cell.angle_gamma   90.00
#
_symmetry.space_group_name_H-M   'P 1'
#
loop_
_entity.id
_entity.type
_entity.pdbx_description
1 polymer ?
#
loop_
_entity_poly.entity_id
_entity_poly.type
_entity_poly.pdbx_seq_one_letter_code
_entity_poly.pdbx_strand_id
1 'polypeptide(L)'
;KNEGMTPLVLSNVRASCGCTTPKWTREPIEPGASGNITVTYNPNGRPGRFQKTVPVTTNATEATTRLYIKGEVIPKPAQPVDKYPVKMGALSLQKNNINLGSIKKNAPKNIEIEYANKTNEPVTVELLYNSAESYWVPNVTLPTVAPGQTGKIQLSLQTASCPVYGPMEAKFYVQVNGKRELSDAYAITIKANLVEDFSKMTAEDIQQAPIAEISTEINAGVIKAGKKLSTKLTLSNAGVNPLMVRRAYSNDAELEVQQPKAAIKGGKKAD
;
A
#
# COMPACT_ATOMS: atom_id res chain seq x y z
N LYS A 1 50.01 -13.60 9.35
CA LYS A 1 51.30 -13.57 10.05
C LYS A 1 52.31 -12.77 9.22
N ASN A 2 53.09 -11.92 9.83
CA ASN A 2 54.21 -11.23 9.18
C ASN A 2 55.42 -12.15 9.19
N GLU A 3 55.83 -12.63 8.03
CA GLU A 3 57.02 -13.49 7.86
C GLU A 3 58.23 -12.70 7.31
N GLY A 4 58.05 -11.40 7.11
CA GLY A 4 59.11 -10.48 6.72
C GLY A 4 59.96 -10.00 7.88
N MET A 5 60.95 -9.17 7.56
CA MET A 5 61.90 -8.62 8.55
C MET A 5 61.55 -7.19 9.02
N THR A 6 60.50 -6.59 8.42
CA THR A 6 60.01 -5.23 8.75
C THR A 6 58.53 -5.28 9.16
N PRO A 7 58.02 -4.29 9.92
CA PRO A 7 56.64 -4.26 10.29
C PRO A 7 55.72 -4.24 9.09
N LEU A 8 54.71 -5.12 9.09
CA LEU A 8 53.67 -5.23 8.03
C LEU A 8 52.49 -4.33 8.38
N VAL A 9 52.10 -3.44 7.47
CA VAL A 9 50.96 -2.53 7.62
C VAL A 9 49.86 -2.92 6.64
N LEU A 10 48.64 -3.15 7.17
CA LEU A 10 47.42 -3.33 6.40
C LEU A 10 46.82 -1.95 6.14
N SER A 11 47.19 -1.30 5.03
CA SER A 11 46.78 0.08 4.72
C SER A 11 45.31 0.20 4.31
N ASN A 12 44.76 -0.80 3.61
CA ASN A 12 43.37 -0.82 3.18
C ASN A 12 42.84 -2.25 3.06
N VAL A 13 41.62 -2.46 3.57
CA VAL A 13 40.88 -3.71 3.40
C VAL A 13 39.45 -3.34 2.97
N ARG A 14 39.07 -3.66 1.77
CA ARG A 14 37.80 -3.23 1.18
C ARG A 14 37.00 -4.43 0.68
N ALA A 15 35.70 -4.46 0.93
CA ALA A 15 34.80 -5.46 0.36
C ALA A 15 34.34 -5.09 -1.05
N SER A 16 34.06 -6.09 -1.88
CA SER A 16 33.55 -5.92 -3.23
C SER A 16 32.07 -5.46 -3.29
N CYS A 17 31.35 -5.47 -2.15
CA CYS A 17 29.95 -5.03 -2.06
C CYS A 17 29.62 -4.52 -0.65
N GLY A 18 28.57 -3.71 -0.53
CA GLY A 18 28.04 -3.25 0.77
C GLY A 18 27.46 -4.35 1.67
N CYS A 19 27.29 -5.58 1.15
CA CYS A 19 26.84 -6.75 1.91
C CYS A 19 27.94 -7.41 2.76
N THR A 20 29.18 -6.94 2.62
CA THR A 20 30.37 -7.48 3.29
C THR A 20 31.12 -6.34 3.96
N THR A 21 31.33 -6.44 5.25
CA THR A 21 32.03 -5.40 6.03
C THR A 21 33.29 -5.97 6.67
N PRO A 22 34.50 -5.55 6.23
CA PRO A 22 35.73 -5.96 6.83
C PRO A 22 36.12 -5.07 8.02
N LYS A 23 36.70 -5.68 9.07
CA LYS A 23 37.47 -5.03 10.14
C LYS A 23 38.83 -5.68 10.20
N TRP A 24 39.89 -4.94 10.48
CA TRP A 24 41.25 -5.47 10.49
C TRP A 24 42.12 -4.77 11.49
N THR A 25 43.26 -5.42 11.84
CA THR A 25 44.32 -4.86 12.67
C THR A 25 44.87 -3.61 11.98
N ARG A 26 44.85 -2.48 12.69
CA ARG A 26 45.31 -1.17 12.19
C ARG A 26 46.75 -0.86 12.56
N GLU A 27 47.19 -1.43 13.65
CA GLU A 27 48.58 -1.30 14.16
C GLU A 27 49.53 -2.07 13.24
N PRO A 28 50.78 -1.61 13.07
CA PRO A 28 51.82 -2.37 12.40
C PRO A 28 52.01 -3.75 13.06
N ILE A 29 52.12 -4.78 12.26
CA ILE A 29 52.28 -6.16 12.69
C ILE A 29 53.81 -6.45 12.65
N GLU A 30 54.41 -6.60 13.80
CA GLU A 30 55.84 -6.86 13.93
C GLU A 30 56.29 -8.18 13.28
N PRO A 31 57.54 -8.34 12.88
CA PRO A 31 58.12 -9.61 12.40
C PRO A 31 57.77 -10.77 13.30
N GLY A 32 57.26 -11.86 12.75
CA GLY A 32 56.79 -13.04 13.48
C GLY A 32 55.41 -12.92 14.12
N ALA A 33 54.86 -11.72 14.29
CA ALA A 33 53.50 -11.49 14.83
C ALA A 33 52.39 -11.74 13.82
N SER A 34 51.16 -11.80 14.31
CA SER A 34 49.96 -12.02 13.49
C SER A 34 48.95 -10.89 13.67
N GLY A 35 48.31 -10.47 12.58
CA GLY A 35 47.14 -9.60 12.58
C GLY A 35 45.88 -10.34 12.14
N ASN A 36 44.72 -9.74 12.36
CA ASN A 36 43.43 -10.33 12.06
C ASN A 36 42.62 -9.49 11.05
N ILE A 37 41.94 -10.15 10.16
CA ILE A 37 40.93 -9.55 9.29
C ILE A 37 39.62 -10.29 9.56
N THR A 38 38.65 -9.59 10.16
CA THR A 38 37.32 -10.11 10.41
C THR A 38 36.40 -9.62 9.29
N VAL A 39 35.64 -10.51 8.67
CA VAL A 39 34.73 -10.16 7.59
C VAL A 39 33.32 -10.61 7.95
N THR A 40 32.38 -9.67 7.98
CA THR A 40 30.97 -9.93 8.23
C THR A 40 30.20 -9.89 6.90
N TYR A 41 29.43 -10.95 6.62
CA TYR A 41 28.56 -11.04 5.46
C TYR A 41 27.10 -11.01 5.88
N ASN A 42 26.28 -10.15 5.23
CA ASN A 42 24.84 -10.09 5.45
C ASN A 42 24.12 -10.97 4.41
N PRO A 43 23.52 -12.12 4.80
CA PRO A 43 22.86 -13.06 3.90
C PRO A 43 21.41 -12.70 3.57
N ASN A 44 20.82 -11.67 4.20
CA ASN A 44 19.41 -11.33 4.06
C ASN A 44 19.02 -11.04 2.59
N GLY A 45 18.01 -11.77 2.09
CA GLY A 45 17.55 -11.65 0.72
C GLY A 45 18.52 -12.19 -0.35
N ARG A 46 19.52 -13.02 0.03
CA ARG A 46 20.56 -13.54 -0.86
C ARG A 46 20.73 -15.05 -0.74
N PRO A 47 19.70 -15.85 -1.06
CA PRO A 47 19.81 -17.30 -0.99
C PRO A 47 20.77 -17.85 -2.07
N GLY A 48 21.31 -19.05 -1.80
CA GLY A 48 22.18 -19.77 -2.71
C GLY A 48 23.67 -19.51 -2.49
N ARG A 49 24.49 -19.99 -3.42
CA ARG A 49 25.93 -19.92 -3.33
C ARG A 49 26.45 -18.50 -3.55
N PHE A 50 27.45 -18.11 -2.79
CA PHE A 50 28.09 -16.80 -2.96
C PHE A 50 29.61 -16.93 -2.93
N GLN A 51 30.26 -16.01 -3.61
CA GLN A 51 31.69 -15.74 -3.53
C GLN A 51 31.89 -14.22 -3.45
N LYS A 52 32.61 -13.76 -2.43
CA LYS A 52 32.95 -12.35 -2.25
C LYS A 52 34.45 -12.18 -2.20
N THR A 53 34.92 -11.07 -2.76
CA THR A 53 36.33 -10.74 -2.81
C THR A 53 36.61 -9.59 -1.86
N VAL A 54 37.66 -9.71 -1.05
CA VAL A 54 38.16 -8.67 -0.15
C VAL A 54 39.61 -8.41 -0.51
N PRO A 55 39.92 -7.40 -1.34
CA PRO A 55 41.27 -6.95 -1.57
C PRO A 55 41.86 -6.32 -0.30
N VAL A 56 43.06 -6.71 0.01
CA VAL A 56 43.87 -6.26 1.14
C VAL A 56 45.12 -5.59 0.58
N THR A 57 45.28 -4.30 0.88
CA THR A 57 46.48 -3.55 0.47
C THR A 57 47.43 -3.45 1.65
N THR A 58 48.71 -3.76 1.40
CA THR A 58 49.77 -3.77 2.40
C THR A 58 51.04 -3.07 1.88
N ASN A 59 52.01 -2.92 2.72
CA ASN A 59 53.37 -2.48 2.36
C ASN A 59 54.33 -3.65 2.02
N ALA A 60 53.82 -4.86 1.80
CA ALA A 60 54.60 -6.00 1.37
C ALA A 60 54.96 -5.93 -0.15
N THR A 61 55.84 -6.80 -0.60
CA THR A 61 56.28 -6.90 -2.00
C THR A 61 55.11 -7.06 -2.95
N GLU A 62 54.10 -7.88 -2.59
CA GLU A 62 52.81 -7.91 -3.24
C GLU A 62 51.88 -6.92 -2.54
N ALA A 63 51.76 -5.72 -3.08
CA ALA A 63 51.04 -4.63 -2.45
C ALA A 63 49.54 -4.93 -2.27
N THR A 64 48.93 -5.85 -3.04
CA THR A 64 47.50 -6.18 -2.93
C THR A 64 47.27 -7.68 -3.03
N THR A 65 46.74 -8.26 -1.96
CA THR A 65 46.29 -9.65 -1.89
C THR A 65 44.78 -9.71 -1.90
N ARG A 66 44.20 -10.65 -2.64
CA ARG A 66 42.74 -10.84 -2.68
C ARG A 66 42.30 -12.03 -1.87
N LEU A 67 41.50 -11.78 -0.83
CA LEU A 67 40.86 -12.82 -0.06
C LEU A 67 39.50 -13.16 -0.69
N TYR A 68 39.16 -14.43 -0.70
CA TYR A 68 37.86 -14.93 -1.22
C TYR A 68 37.06 -15.57 -0.09
N ILE A 69 35.83 -15.08 0.10
CA ILE A 69 34.88 -15.68 1.02
C ILE A 69 33.84 -16.37 0.17
N LYS A 70 33.68 -17.66 0.41
CA LYS A 70 32.72 -18.52 -0.30
C LYS A 70 31.79 -19.18 0.69
N GLY A 71 30.55 -19.36 0.32
CA GLY A 71 29.57 -20.06 1.15
C GLY A 71 28.28 -20.28 0.40
N GLU A 72 27.32 -20.85 1.12
CA GLU A 72 25.97 -21.06 0.64
C GLU A 72 24.99 -20.58 1.71
N VAL A 73 24.03 -19.73 1.28
CA VAL A 73 22.96 -19.25 2.15
C VAL A 73 21.76 -20.19 1.96
N ILE A 74 21.46 -20.97 2.96
CA ILE A 74 20.26 -21.82 3.01
C ILE A 74 19.08 -20.90 3.37
N PRO A 75 18.04 -20.81 2.51
CA PRO A 75 16.85 -20.04 2.84
C PRO A 75 16.23 -20.57 4.14
N LYS A 76 15.81 -19.66 5.02
CA LYS A 76 14.97 -20.07 6.14
C LYS A 76 13.71 -20.72 5.56
N PRO A 77 13.27 -21.89 6.03
CA PRO A 77 12.02 -22.48 5.60
C PRO A 77 10.90 -21.46 5.72
N ALA A 78 10.13 -21.27 4.64
CA ALA A 78 8.95 -20.42 4.70
C ALA A 78 8.02 -20.99 5.77
N GLN A 79 7.71 -20.19 6.77
CA GLN A 79 6.66 -20.58 7.72
C GLN A 79 5.34 -20.64 6.94
N PRO A 80 4.48 -21.63 7.22
CA PRO A 80 3.15 -21.67 6.62
C PRO A 80 2.46 -20.33 6.82
N VAL A 81 2.09 -19.67 5.73
CA VAL A 81 1.37 -18.39 5.80
C VAL A 81 -0.02 -18.72 6.33
N ASP A 82 -0.38 -18.12 7.46
CA ASP A 82 -1.76 -18.24 7.96
C ASP A 82 -2.73 -17.65 6.93
N LYS A 83 -3.61 -18.49 6.38
CA LYS A 83 -4.62 -18.09 5.41
C LYS A 83 -5.61 -17.07 5.99
N TYR A 84 -5.79 -17.06 7.31
CA TYR A 84 -6.75 -16.22 8.03
C TYR A 84 -6.05 -15.42 9.14
N PRO A 85 -5.24 -14.41 8.80
CA PRO A 85 -4.42 -13.68 9.76
C PRO A 85 -5.21 -12.64 10.57
N VAL A 86 -6.39 -12.21 10.09
CA VAL A 86 -7.18 -11.16 10.74
C VAL A 86 -8.12 -11.77 11.76
N LYS A 87 -7.87 -11.51 13.04
CA LYS A 87 -8.72 -12.02 14.15
C LYS A 87 -9.81 -11.03 14.48
N MET A 88 -11.06 -11.52 14.58
CA MET A 88 -12.25 -10.80 15.03
C MET A 88 -12.97 -11.64 16.10
N GLY A 89 -12.52 -11.56 17.36
CA GLY A 89 -12.97 -12.44 18.42
C GLY A 89 -12.68 -13.91 18.12
N ALA A 90 -13.72 -14.74 18.09
CA ALA A 90 -13.62 -16.17 17.75
C ALA A 90 -13.49 -16.46 16.25
N LEU A 91 -13.69 -15.47 15.40
CA LEU A 91 -13.60 -15.57 13.95
C LEU A 91 -12.23 -15.13 13.45
N SER A 92 -11.74 -15.75 12.38
CA SER A 92 -10.52 -15.36 11.69
C SER A 92 -10.81 -15.13 10.21
N LEU A 93 -10.48 -13.96 9.66
CA LEU A 93 -10.72 -13.58 8.27
C LEU A 93 -9.44 -13.63 7.45
N GLN A 94 -9.59 -13.89 6.15
CA GLN A 94 -8.50 -13.82 5.18
C GLN A 94 -7.94 -12.39 5.07
N LYS A 95 -8.83 -11.39 5.09
CA LYS A 95 -8.52 -9.95 4.99
C LYS A 95 -9.69 -9.12 5.47
N ASN A 96 -9.43 -7.87 5.85
CA ASN A 96 -10.48 -6.92 6.25
C ASN A 96 -10.30 -5.52 5.64
N ASN A 97 -9.20 -5.28 4.93
CA ASN A 97 -8.97 -4.04 4.17
C ASN A 97 -8.87 -4.38 2.68
N ILE A 98 -9.78 -3.84 1.89
CA ILE A 98 -9.87 -4.11 0.46
C ILE A 98 -9.83 -2.78 -0.29
N ASN A 99 -8.83 -2.64 -1.16
CA ASN A 99 -8.75 -1.51 -2.09
C ASN A 99 -9.01 -2.02 -3.50
N LEU A 100 -10.10 -1.55 -4.11
CA LEU A 100 -10.53 -1.95 -5.46
C LEU A 100 -9.93 -1.06 -6.55
N GLY A 101 -9.23 0.02 -6.17
CA GLY A 101 -8.77 1.01 -7.13
C GLY A 101 -9.93 1.69 -7.85
N SER A 102 -9.74 2.01 -9.13
CA SER A 102 -10.81 2.60 -9.95
C SER A 102 -11.76 1.53 -10.46
N ILE A 103 -13.05 1.74 -10.24
CA ILE A 103 -14.15 0.91 -10.72
C ILE A 103 -15.07 1.73 -11.61
N LYS A 104 -15.57 1.13 -12.69
CA LYS A 104 -16.38 1.82 -13.68
C LYS A 104 -17.85 1.84 -13.27
N LYS A 105 -18.54 2.94 -13.57
CA LYS A 105 -20.01 3.03 -13.50
C LYS A 105 -20.64 1.94 -14.37
N ASN A 106 -21.77 1.40 -13.94
CA ASN A 106 -22.50 0.31 -14.60
C ASN A 106 -21.74 -1.03 -14.73
N ALA A 107 -20.60 -1.18 -14.05
CA ALA A 107 -19.87 -2.44 -13.96
C ALA A 107 -19.98 -2.99 -12.52
N PRO A 108 -20.90 -3.93 -12.23
CA PRO A 108 -21.05 -4.48 -10.87
C PRO A 108 -19.75 -5.11 -10.41
N LYS A 109 -19.45 -4.95 -9.13
CA LYS A 109 -18.22 -5.49 -8.52
C LYS A 109 -18.58 -6.40 -7.36
N ASN A 110 -18.08 -7.63 -7.42
CA ASN A 110 -18.26 -8.61 -6.37
C ASN A 110 -16.93 -8.84 -5.64
N ILE A 111 -17.01 -8.99 -4.33
CA ILE A 111 -15.90 -9.31 -3.44
C ILE A 111 -16.28 -10.51 -2.63
N GLU A 112 -15.34 -11.42 -2.43
CA GLU A 112 -15.44 -12.51 -1.47
C GLU A 112 -14.34 -12.38 -0.43
N ILE A 113 -14.70 -12.59 0.84
CA ILE A 113 -13.80 -12.63 1.98
C ILE A 113 -14.05 -13.93 2.71
N GLU A 114 -13.08 -14.80 2.70
CA GLU A 114 -13.18 -16.04 3.46
C GLU A 114 -12.94 -15.80 4.95
N TYR A 115 -13.64 -16.52 5.78
CA TYR A 115 -13.42 -16.60 7.22
C TYR A 115 -13.38 -18.04 7.70
N ALA A 116 -12.78 -18.27 8.86
CA ALA A 116 -12.66 -19.56 9.50
C ALA A 116 -12.96 -19.46 10.99
N ASN A 117 -13.61 -20.48 11.51
CA ASN A 117 -13.69 -20.72 12.94
C ASN A 117 -12.51 -21.60 13.37
N LYS A 118 -11.53 -21.01 14.06
CA LYS A 118 -10.36 -21.71 14.59
C LYS A 118 -10.54 -22.09 16.08
N THR A 119 -11.74 -21.92 16.62
CA THR A 119 -12.07 -22.30 18.01
C THR A 119 -12.69 -23.69 18.07
N ASN A 120 -12.94 -24.18 19.28
CA ASN A 120 -13.56 -25.47 19.53
C ASN A 120 -15.10 -25.39 19.67
N GLU A 121 -15.68 -24.17 19.56
CA GLU A 121 -17.11 -23.93 19.70
C GLU A 121 -17.71 -23.37 18.41
N PRO A 122 -18.98 -23.62 18.10
CA PRO A 122 -19.66 -22.98 16.97
C PRO A 122 -19.68 -21.45 17.12
N VAL A 123 -19.52 -20.74 16.00
CA VAL A 123 -19.49 -19.27 15.93
C VAL A 123 -20.57 -18.76 15.00
N THR A 124 -21.40 -17.82 15.48
CA THR A 124 -22.35 -17.12 14.60
C THR A 124 -21.74 -15.86 14.03
N VAL A 125 -22.08 -15.54 12.77
CA VAL A 125 -21.52 -14.43 11.99
C VAL A 125 -22.63 -13.64 11.34
N GLU A 126 -22.72 -12.36 11.66
CA GLU A 126 -23.65 -11.42 11.05
C GLU A 126 -22.87 -10.15 10.62
N LEU A 127 -23.45 -9.37 9.71
CA LEU A 127 -22.89 -8.10 9.29
C LEU A 127 -23.81 -6.94 9.70
N LEU A 128 -23.21 -5.96 10.35
CA LEU A 128 -23.85 -4.68 10.65
C LEU A 128 -23.30 -3.61 9.69
N TYR A 129 -24.18 -2.89 9.04
CA TYR A 129 -23.83 -1.82 8.10
C TYR A 129 -24.98 -0.81 8.01
N ASN A 130 -24.64 0.41 7.56
CA ASN A 130 -25.67 1.41 7.27
C ASN A 130 -26.28 1.16 5.88
N SER A 131 -27.43 0.51 5.84
CA SER A 131 -28.11 0.17 4.58
C SER A 131 -28.57 1.39 3.78
N ALA A 132 -28.82 2.52 4.43
CA ALA A 132 -29.27 3.75 3.78
C ALA A 132 -28.15 4.44 2.97
N GLU A 133 -26.89 4.21 3.35
CA GLU A 133 -25.70 4.77 2.70
C GLU A 133 -24.90 3.73 1.92
N SER A 134 -25.36 2.48 1.93
CA SER A 134 -24.62 1.37 1.31
C SER A 134 -25.20 1.00 -0.04
N TYR A 135 -24.39 1.11 -1.07
CA TYR A 135 -24.68 0.54 -2.40
C TYR A 135 -24.15 -0.89 -2.52
N TRP A 136 -23.76 -1.47 -1.40
CA TRP A 136 -23.29 -2.84 -1.30
C TRP A 136 -24.39 -3.74 -0.78
N VAL A 137 -24.54 -4.88 -1.42
CA VAL A 137 -25.43 -5.96 -0.98
C VAL A 137 -24.59 -7.04 -0.33
N PRO A 138 -24.62 -7.16 1.01
CA PRO A 138 -23.88 -8.20 1.72
C PRO A 138 -24.64 -9.52 1.74
N ASN A 139 -23.89 -10.63 1.74
CA ASN A 139 -24.39 -11.98 1.98
C ASN A 139 -23.36 -12.77 2.77
N VAL A 140 -23.80 -13.51 3.81
CA VAL A 140 -22.98 -14.42 4.60
C VAL A 140 -23.39 -15.83 4.25
N THR A 141 -22.51 -16.60 3.60
CA THR A 141 -22.85 -17.94 3.07
C THR A 141 -23.06 -18.98 4.15
N LEU A 142 -22.39 -18.83 5.30
CA LEU A 142 -22.50 -19.76 6.44
C LEU A 142 -22.59 -18.95 7.73
N PRO A 143 -23.81 -18.53 8.14
CA PRO A 143 -23.99 -17.67 9.31
C PRO A 143 -23.66 -18.38 10.65
N THR A 144 -23.63 -19.71 10.68
CA THR A 144 -23.15 -20.51 11.81
C THR A 144 -22.02 -21.40 11.35
N VAL A 145 -20.84 -21.26 11.94
CA VAL A 145 -19.59 -21.91 11.54
C VAL A 145 -19.16 -22.88 12.63
N ALA A 146 -19.17 -24.17 12.35
CA ALA A 146 -18.69 -25.16 13.28
C ALA A 146 -17.15 -25.09 13.44
N PRO A 147 -16.57 -25.68 14.51
CA PRO A 147 -15.14 -25.78 14.69
C PRO A 147 -14.41 -26.29 13.45
N GLY A 148 -13.37 -25.58 13.01
CA GLY A 148 -12.56 -25.90 11.84
C GLY A 148 -13.21 -25.63 10.47
N GLN A 149 -14.48 -25.21 10.44
CA GLN A 149 -15.15 -24.85 9.18
C GLN A 149 -14.81 -23.45 8.71
N THR A 150 -15.06 -23.21 7.42
CA THR A 150 -14.89 -21.92 6.75
C THR A 150 -16.18 -21.48 6.09
N GLY A 151 -16.38 -20.16 5.99
CA GLY A 151 -17.48 -19.56 5.24
C GLY A 151 -16.99 -18.37 4.43
N LYS A 152 -17.91 -17.68 3.77
CA LYS A 152 -17.61 -16.52 2.95
C LYS A 152 -18.58 -15.36 3.25
N ILE A 153 -18.02 -14.17 3.31
CA ILE A 153 -18.73 -12.91 3.21
C ILE A 153 -18.65 -12.49 1.74
N GLN A 154 -19.79 -12.34 1.10
CA GLN A 154 -19.92 -11.86 -0.27
C GLN A 154 -20.50 -10.45 -0.25
N LEU A 155 -19.86 -9.52 -0.95
CA LEU A 155 -20.27 -8.12 -1.03
C LEU A 155 -20.38 -7.74 -2.50
N SER A 156 -21.59 -7.39 -2.93
CA SER A 156 -21.87 -6.97 -4.31
C SER A 156 -22.13 -5.46 -4.36
N LEU A 157 -21.28 -4.71 -5.07
CA LEU A 157 -21.47 -3.28 -5.30
C LEU A 157 -22.36 -3.05 -6.53
N GLN A 158 -23.47 -2.37 -6.31
CA GLN A 158 -24.42 -1.95 -7.35
C GLN A 158 -24.00 -0.59 -7.92
N THR A 159 -22.99 -0.59 -8.80
CA THR A 159 -22.40 0.65 -9.34
C THR A 159 -23.39 1.50 -10.14
N ALA A 160 -24.41 0.89 -10.76
CA ALA A 160 -25.42 1.60 -11.52
C ALA A 160 -26.25 2.56 -10.66
N SER A 161 -26.67 2.11 -9.48
CA SER A 161 -27.49 2.89 -8.53
C SER A 161 -26.67 3.83 -7.65
N CYS A 162 -25.34 3.72 -7.63
CA CYS A 162 -24.48 4.58 -6.81
C CYS A 162 -24.48 6.02 -7.37
N PRO A 163 -24.98 7.03 -6.65
CA PRO A 163 -25.03 8.41 -7.13
C PRO A 163 -23.70 9.15 -7.00
N VAL A 164 -22.76 8.58 -6.22
CA VAL A 164 -21.49 9.23 -5.88
C VAL A 164 -20.39 8.79 -6.84
N TYR A 165 -19.65 9.75 -7.39
CA TYR A 165 -18.42 9.53 -8.13
C TYR A 165 -17.20 9.88 -7.28
N GLY A 166 -16.04 9.39 -7.68
CA GLY A 166 -14.81 9.63 -6.96
C GLY A 166 -14.54 8.62 -5.84
N PRO A 167 -13.68 8.97 -4.86
CA PRO A 167 -13.35 8.10 -3.74
C PRO A 167 -14.57 7.75 -2.90
N MET A 168 -14.68 6.49 -2.55
CA MET A 168 -15.73 5.96 -1.67
C MET A 168 -15.14 4.96 -0.69
N GLU A 169 -15.69 4.94 0.52
CA GLU A 169 -15.36 3.99 1.57
C GLU A 169 -16.65 3.39 2.11
N ALA A 170 -16.63 2.08 2.33
CA ALA A 170 -17.71 1.38 3.01
C ALA A 170 -17.13 0.57 4.18
N LYS A 171 -17.82 0.58 5.32
CA LYS A 171 -17.47 -0.21 6.50
C LYS A 171 -18.60 -1.18 6.83
N PHE A 172 -18.24 -2.44 7.05
CA PHE A 172 -19.11 -3.50 7.52
C PHE A 172 -18.52 -4.04 8.81
N TYR A 173 -19.31 -4.04 9.88
CA TYR A 173 -18.85 -4.56 11.16
C TYR A 173 -19.30 -6.01 11.31
N VAL A 174 -18.36 -6.89 11.59
CA VAL A 174 -18.62 -8.32 11.78
C VAL A 174 -19.10 -8.55 13.22
N GLN A 175 -20.35 -8.92 13.37
CA GLN A 175 -20.92 -9.35 14.63
C GLN A 175 -20.62 -10.83 14.83
N VAL A 176 -19.92 -11.15 15.90
CA VAL A 176 -19.51 -12.51 16.27
C VAL A 176 -20.25 -12.93 17.53
N ASN A 177 -20.95 -14.07 17.49
CA ASN A 177 -21.75 -14.61 18.61
C ASN A 177 -22.73 -13.57 19.20
N GLY A 178 -23.41 -12.80 18.34
CA GLY A 178 -24.37 -11.78 18.75
C GLY A 178 -23.75 -10.55 19.41
N LYS A 179 -22.43 -10.49 19.61
CA LYS A 179 -21.77 -9.34 20.23
C LYS A 179 -21.64 -8.20 19.21
N ARG A 180 -22.36 -7.11 19.47
CA ARG A 180 -22.28 -5.90 18.66
C ARG A 180 -21.01 -5.11 19.01
N GLU A 181 -20.05 -5.09 18.09
CA GLU A 181 -18.79 -4.38 18.23
C GLU A 181 -18.57 -3.47 17.01
N LEU A 182 -18.57 -2.15 17.23
CA LEU A 182 -18.44 -1.14 16.16
C LEU A 182 -17.04 -0.51 16.15
N SER A 183 -16.03 -1.27 16.53
CA SER A 183 -14.63 -0.84 16.46
C SER A 183 -13.96 -1.25 15.17
N ASP A 184 -12.87 -0.57 14.81
CA ASP A 184 -12.07 -0.92 13.62
C ASP A 184 -11.49 -2.34 13.69
N ALA A 185 -11.34 -2.91 14.88
CA ALA A 185 -10.90 -4.30 15.08
C ALA A 185 -11.89 -5.33 14.51
N TYR A 186 -13.17 -4.97 14.39
CA TYR A 186 -14.24 -5.80 13.83
C TYR A 186 -14.75 -5.28 12.48
N ALA A 187 -14.08 -4.29 11.89
CA ALA A 187 -14.49 -3.69 10.64
C ALA A 187 -13.84 -4.36 9.42
N ILE A 188 -14.66 -4.59 8.38
CA ILE A 188 -14.22 -4.80 7.02
C ILE A 188 -14.34 -3.46 6.31
N THR A 189 -13.22 -2.90 5.85
CA THR A 189 -13.17 -1.62 5.15
C THR A 189 -12.90 -1.84 3.68
N ILE A 190 -13.74 -1.28 2.82
CA ILE A 190 -13.61 -1.33 1.37
C ILE A 190 -13.45 0.07 0.84
N LYS A 191 -12.38 0.30 0.08
CA LYS A 191 -12.10 1.55 -0.61
C LYS A 191 -12.17 1.35 -2.11
N ALA A 192 -12.77 2.28 -2.80
CA ALA A 192 -12.86 2.30 -4.25
C ALA A 192 -12.88 3.73 -4.78
N ASN A 193 -12.61 3.91 -6.07
CA ASN A 193 -12.79 5.17 -6.76
C ASN A 193 -13.76 4.94 -7.93
N LEU A 194 -15.01 5.38 -7.80
CA LEU A 194 -16.01 5.19 -8.84
C LEU A 194 -15.82 6.22 -9.95
N VAL A 195 -15.55 5.74 -11.16
CA VAL A 195 -15.31 6.56 -12.35
C VAL A 195 -16.34 6.29 -13.44
N GLU A 196 -16.51 7.23 -14.36
CA GLU A 196 -17.31 7.00 -15.56
C GLU A 196 -16.64 5.97 -16.48
N ASP A 197 -17.43 5.30 -17.27
CA ASP A 197 -16.93 4.37 -18.29
C ASP A 197 -16.91 5.02 -19.67
N PHE A 198 -15.73 5.47 -20.08
CA PHE A 198 -15.50 6.06 -21.40
C PHE A 198 -15.06 5.03 -22.47
N SER A 199 -15.09 3.73 -22.17
CA SER A 199 -14.58 2.69 -23.09
C SER A 199 -15.40 2.55 -24.38
N LYS A 200 -16.60 3.12 -24.42
CA LYS A 200 -17.50 3.09 -25.59
C LYS A 200 -17.53 4.40 -26.38
N MET A 201 -16.72 5.39 -26.00
CA MET A 201 -16.65 6.65 -26.73
C MET A 201 -16.07 6.44 -28.12
N THR A 202 -16.70 7.03 -29.12
CA THR A 202 -16.23 7.09 -30.52
C THR A 202 -15.18 8.18 -30.69
N ALA A 203 -14.49 8.20 -31.82
CA ALA A 203 -13.55 9.28 -32.14
C ALA A 203 -14.25 10.65 -32.19
N GLU A 204 -15.49 10.70 -32.64
CA GLU A 204 -16.31 11.91 -32.68
C GLU A 204 -16.66 12.37 -31.24
N ASP A 205 -17.08 11.46 -30.37
CA ASP A 205 -17.32 11.78 -28.95
C ASP A 205 -16.09 12.38 -28.27
N ILE A 206 -14.91 11.86 -28.57
CA ILE A 206 -13.64 12.37 -28.03
C ILE A 206 -13.32 13.77 -28.55
N GLN A 207 -13.54 14.03 -29.86
CA GLN A 207 -13.34 15.36 -30.45
C GLN A 207 -14.29 16.42 -29.87
N GLN A 208 -15.51 16.01 -29.54
CA GLN A 208 -16.52 16.89 -28.96
C GLN A 208 -16.53 16.90 -27.44
N ALA A 209 -15.63 16.16 -26.79
CA ALA A 209 -15.58 16.06 -25.33
C ALA A 209 -15.45 17.43 -24.66
N PRO A 210 -16.00 17.61 -23.46
CA PRO A 210 -15.76 18.80 -22.66
C PRO A 210 -14.29 18.85 -22.25
N ILE A 211 -13.72 20.06 -22.22
CA ILE A 211 -12.35 20.31 -21.77
C ILE A 211 -12.42 21.21 -20.55
N ALA A 212 -12.09 20.67 -19.39
CA ALA A 212 -12.11 21.44 -18.15
C ALA A 212 -10.82 22.24 -18.00
N GLU A 213 -10.94 23.54 -17.76
CA GLU A 213 -9.85 24.41 -17.38
C GLU A 213 -10.16 25.05 -16.03
N ILE A 214 -9.27 24.87 -15.06
CA ILE A 214 -9.41 25.38 -13.70
C ILE A 214 -8.06 25.93 -13.22
N SER A 215 -8.10 27.02 -12.44
CA SER A 215 -6.91 27.45 -11.72
C SER A 215 -6.50 26.41 -10.70
N THR A 216 -5.23 26.02 -10.72
CA THR A 216 -4.67 25.02 -9.79
C THR A 216 -4.22 25.65 -8.47
N GLU A 217 -4.26 26.97 -8.35
CA GLU A 217 -3.81 27.71 -7.17
C GLU A 217 -4.76 28.85 -6.85
N ILE A 218 -5.07 29.01 -5.57
CA ILE A 218 -5.80 30.14 -5.02
C ILE A 218 -4.95 30.79 -3.94
N ASN A 219 -4.61 32.04 -4.14
CA ASN A 219 -3.97 32.82 -3.09
C ASN A 219 -5.05 33.45 -2.18
N ALA A 220 -5.21 32.89 -0.99
CA ALA A 220 -6.18 33.34 -0.01
C ALA A 220 -5.72 34.63 0.75
N GLY A 221 -4.49 35.10 0.52
CA GLY A 221 -3.94 36.25 1.21
C GLY A 221 -3.79 36.07 2.72
N VAL A 222 -3.95 37.14 3.48
CA VAL A 222 -3.84 37.10 4.95
C VAL A 222 -5.23 36.95 5.56
N ILE A 223 -5.44 35.86 6.29
CA ILE A 223 -6.70 35.58 6.98
C ILE A 223 -6.52 35.86 8.48
N LYS A 224 -7.43 36.60 9.09
CA LYS A 224 -7.44 36.82 10.54
C LYS A 224 -7.98 35.55 11.25
N ALA A 225 -7.34 35.15 12.33
CA ALA A 225 -7.80 34.04 13.17
C ALA A 225 -9.27 34.19 13.57
N GLY A 226 -10.04 33.11 13.51
CA GLY A 226 -11.48 33.12 13.82
C GLY A 226 -12.40 33.68 12.72
N LYS A 227 -11.88 34.02 11.55
CA LYS A 227 -12.69 34.46 10.40
C LYS A 227 -12.74 33.36 9.33
N LYS A 228 -13.94 33.10 8.79
CA LYS A 228 -14.12 32.27 7.61
C LYS A 228 -13.76 33.10 6.36
N LEU A 229 -13.04 32.48 5.45
CA LEU A 229 -12.82 32.99 4.10
C LEU A 229 -13.70 32.18 3.13
N SER A 230 -14.39 32.87 2.24
CA SER A 230 -15.03 32.24 1.07
C SER A 230 -14.37 32.79 -0.18
N THR A 231 -13.93 31.90 -1.05
CA THR A 231 -13.38 32.28 -2.35
C THR A 231 -14.02 31.43 -3.44
N LYS A 232 -13.96 31.90 -4.67
CA LYS A 232 -14.51 31.20 -5.82
C LYS A 232 -13.41 30.72 -6.74
N LEU A 233 -13.56 29.52 -7.23
CA LEU A 233 -12.75 28.92 -8.29
C LEU A 233 -13.55 28.93 -9.58
N THR A 234 -13.09 29.66 -10.58
CA THR A 234 -13.74 29.65 -11.87
C THR A 234 -13.33 28.39 -12.67
N LEU A 235 -14.31 27.59 -13.03
CA LEU A 235 -14.15 26.43 -13.90
C LEU A 235 -14.68 26.79 -15.28
N SER A 236 -13.89 26.67 -16.33
CA SER A 236 -14.30 26.86 -17.72
C SER A 236 -14.34 25.53 -18.48
N ASN A 237 -15.23 25.49 -19.46
CA ASN A 237 -15.31 24.42 -20.42
C ASN A 237 -14.82 24.91 -21.79
N ALA A 238 -13.59 24.60 -22.15
CA ALA A 238 -13.02 24.93 -23.46
C ALA A 238 -13.43 23.95 -24.58
N GLY A 239 -14.09 22.84 -24.22
CA GLY A 239 -14.62 21.87 -25.17
C GLY A 239 -15.99 22.20 -25.73
N VAL A 240 -16.56 21.28 -26.49
CA VAL A 240 -17.84 21.47 -27.20
C VAL A 240 -19.01 20.99 -26.35
N ASN A 241 -18.97 19.74 -25.90
CA ASN A 241 -20.05 19.14 -25.13
C ASN A 241 -20.12 19.69 -23.69
N PRO A 242 -21.28 19.66 -23.04
CA PRO A 242 -21.42 20.16 -21.67
C PRO A 242 -20.51 19.42 -20.67
N LEU A 243 -19.79 20.18 -19.86
CA LEU A 243 -18.96 19.67 -18.76
C LEU A 243 -19.79 19.50 -17.51
N MET A 244 -19.89 18.28 -16.99
CA MET A 244 -20.57 17.97 -15.74
C MET A 244 -19.55 17.74 -14.63
N VAL A 245 -19.60 18.54 -13.57
CA VAL A 245 -18.83 18.29 -12.35
C VAL A 245 -19.53 17.21 -11.53
N ARG A 246 -19.00 16.02 -11.51
CA ARG A 246 -19.60 14.87 -10.80
C ARG A 246 -19.43 14.96 -9.29
N ARG A 247 -18.27 15.44 -8.86
CA ARG A 247 -17.95 15.65 -7.45
C ARG A 247 -16.80 16.63 -7.29
N ALA A 248 -16.97 17.59 -6.38
CA ALA A 248 -15.89 18.41 -5.84
C ALA A 248 -15.82 18.17 -4.33
N TYR A 249 -14.64 17.94 -3.77
CA TYR A 249 -14.47 17.64 -2.36
C TYR A 249 -13.08 18.04 -1.88
N SER A 250 -12.93 18.20 -0.58
CA SER A 250 -11.64 18.32 0.09
C SER A 250 -11.43 17.13 1.02
N ASN A 251 -10.17 16.71 1.17
CA ASN A 251 -9.77 15.77 2.23
C ASN A 251 -9.52 16.48 3.57
N ASP A 252 -9.50 17.81 3.56
CA ASP A 252 -9.34 18.64 4.74
C ASP A 252 -10.72 19.00 5.29
N ALA A 253 -10.99 18.62 6.55
CA ALA A 253 -12.26 18.84 7.21
C ALA A 253 -12.59 20.33 7.46
N GLU A 254 -11.58 21.21 7.41
CA GLU A 254 -11.76 22.64 7.57
C GLU A 254 -12.16 23.35 6.26
N LEU A 255 -12.07 22.63 5.11
CA LEU A 255 -12.43 23.15 3.80
C LEU A 255 -13.77 22.59 3.31
N GLU A 256 -14.77 23.46 3.27
CA GLU A 256 -16.06 23.16 2.63
C GLU A 256 -16.00 23.49 1.14
N VAL A 257 -16.31 22.54 0.28
CA VAL A 257 -16.30 22.69 -1.17
C VAL A 257 -17.72 22.61 -1.72
N GLN A 258 -18.13 23.62 -2.51
CA GLN A 258 -19.38 23.61 -3.24
C GLN A 258 -19.09 23.48 -4.73
N GLN A 259 -19.90 22.69 -5.43
CA GLN A 259 -19.75 22.44 -6.87
C GLN A 259 -20.90 23.00 -7.68
N PRO A 260 -20.70 23.33 -8.96
CA PRO A 260 -21.76 23.70 -9.87
C PRO A 260 -22.82 22.60 -9.96
N LYS A 261 -24.09 22.92 -9.79
CA LYS A 261 -25.21 21.98 -9.91
C LYS A 261 -25.60 21.70 -11.36
N ALA A 262 -25.39 22.66 -12.23
CA ALA A 262 -25.68 22.55 -13.65
C ALA A 262 -24.44 22.25 -14.49
N ALA A 263 -24.63 21.59 -15.63
CA ALA A 263 -23.55 21.38 -16.58
C ALA A 263 -23.08 22.72 -17.19
N ILE A 264 -21.78 22.87 -17.37
CA ILE A 264 -21.13 24.03 -17.96
C ILE A 264 -21.11 23.82 -19.48
N LYS A 265 -21.84 24.63 -20.22
CA LYS A 265 -21.90 24.55 -21.69
C LYS A 265 -20.54 24.88 -22.31
N GLY A 266 -20.27 24.33 -23.50
CA GLY A 266 -19.06 24.62 -24.26
C GLY A 266 -18.80 26.12 -24.39
N GLY A 267 -17.56 26.54 -24.18
CA GLY A 267 -17.13 27.95 -24.17
C GLY A 267 -17.64 28.80 -23.00
N LYS A 268 -18.25 28.19 -21.96
CA LYS A 268 -18.81 28.89 -20.79
C LYS A 268 -17.99 28.60 -19.53
N LYS A 269 -18.28 29.41 -18.50
CA LYS A 269 -17.65 29.32 -17.17
C LYS A 269 -18.71 29.16 -16.09
N ALA A 270 -18.32 28.57 -14.97
CA ALA A 270 -19.08 28.52 -13.72
C ALA A 270 -18.15 28.79 -12.54
N ASP A 271 -18.69 29.38 -11.47
CA ASP A 271 -17.99 29.66 -10.21
C ASP A 271 -18.48 28.75 -9.09
#